data_97791b2474734fde426dbf51fa8c73fa
#
_entry.id   97791b2474734fde426dbf51fa8c73fa
#
_cell.length_a   1.000
_cell.length_b   1.000
_cell.length_c   1.000
_cell.angle_alpha   90.00
_cell.angle_beta   90.00
_cell.angle_gamma   90.00
#
_symmetry.space_group_name_H-M   'P 1'
#
loop_
_entity.id
_entity.type
_entity.pdbx_description
1 polymer ?
#
loop_
_entity_poly.entity_id
_entity_poly.type
_entity_poly.pdbx_seq_one_letter_code
_entity_poly.pdbx_strand_id
1 'polypeptide(L)'
;MTTLSPSSIARLYQPSKCELRTWLRANDFESLPDSDFQVFIKEQGELHEGRVLERLTAAYPTIIDIDGYNNRDAAQQTRDAIDAGDALIYQGQFVLDHEIGGEKTRVLGYPDFLLPDGDGWIIADAKLAGTIFNPPRKSDGGRSPKASKKYIVLQLQLYGWMFEELFPDTPFKLHVYTGTGEIEEVEYDGGVEALEHLARILELEALTTEPVEVVGWTKCGGCGFREHCWPRAVSGDELGYVSELQVTFAERLIAAGVTTYPQILEQFTDESLAEFYANGKKVSESNRGSARKLIENVTALTTNKPVRRRDSAGELIALPAEVTAADNFVMFDLEGAKPDTDLPQFVYLWGMQVYGTEKGQFHGAISGFDEDGDEQAWFAFLAIAADLMAQHPGIRFVHWANYEKQMVEAYLKKYTDDAAGTGAKVLESLLDLYPITQDTFALPTPSYSLKVVEQAAGYTRQADTVVKGDQSIVAYTEARDTDDTDRQEAIMEAIRAYNEEDLEATWAVQQWLTGLGD
;
A
#
# COMPACT_ATOMS: atom_id res chain seq x y z
N MET A 1 -3.52 7.23 -35.30
CA MET A 1 -4.23 7.95 -34.23
C MET A 1 -4.08 7.11 -32.99
N THR A 2 -3.45 7.64 -31.98
CA THR A 2 -3.22 6.95 -30.69
C THR A 2 -4.53 6.85 -29.93
N THR A 3 -4.71 5.74 -29.19
CA THR A 3 -5.89 5.53 -28.36
C THR A 3 -5.48 5.54 -26.90
N LEU A 4 -6.08 6.41 -26.10
CA LEU A 4 -5.90 6.51 -24.65
C LEU A 4 -7.20 6.24 -23.90
N SER A 5 -7.10 5.96 -22.63
CA SER A 5 -8.23 5.74 -21.74
C SER A 5 -7.86 6.11 -20.29
N PRO A 6 -8.81 6.20 -19.37
CA PRO A 6 -8.50 6.39 -17.96
C PRO A 6 -7.54 5.32 -17.40
N SER A 7 -7.57 4.10 -17.93
CA SER A 7 -6.61 3.05 -17.56
C SER A 7 -5.16 3.42 -17.94
N SER A 8 -4.94 4.30 -18.91
CA SER A 8 -3.60 4.83 -19.21
C SER A 8 -3.04 5.66 -18.05
N ILE A 9 -3.89 6.48 -17.41
CA ILE A 9 -3.54 7.23 -16.19
C ILE A 9 -3.30 6.25 -15.04
N ALA A 10 -4.18 5.27 -14.84
CA ALA A 10 -4.00 4.27 -13.79
C ALA A 10 -2.66 3.52 -13.95
N ARG A 11 -2.24 3.17 -15.16
CA ARG A 11 -0.95 2.54 -15.44
C ARG A 11 0.25 3.43 -15.06
N LEU A 12 0.14 4.75 -15.20
CA LEU A 12 1.20 5.68 -14.75
C LEU A 12 1.32 5.70 -13.22
N TYR A 13 0.20 5.49 -12.49
CA TYR A 13 0.13 5.63 -11.04
C TYR A 13 0.20 4.30 -10.27
N GLN A 14 -0.04 3.15 -10.90
CA GLN A 14 -0.14 1.85 -10.21
C GLN A 14 1.07 0.95 -10.51
N PRO A 15 1.66 0.29 -9.50
CA PRO A 15 1.40 0.36 -8.06
C PRO A 15 1.88 1.66 -7.41
N SER A 16 2.71 2.44 -8.08
CA SER A 16 3.20 3.77 -7.70
C SER A 16 3.38 4.63 -8.95
N LYS A 17 3.42 5.97 -8.81
CA LYS A 17 3.70 6.85 -9.94
C LYS A 17 5.10 6.55 -10.51
N CYS A 18 5.17 6.23 -11.82
CA CYS A 18 6.42 5.88 -12.49
C CYS A 18 6.35 6.15 -14.01
N GLU A 19 7.14 7.12 -14.48
CA GLU A 19 7.23 7.46 -15.89
C GLU A 19 8.01 6.40 -16.69
N LEU A 20 9.04 5.81 -16.09
CA LEU A 20 9.81 4.73 -16.69
C LEU A 20 8.93 3.52 -17.05
N ARG A 21 7.97 3.16 -16.19
CA ARG A 21 7.04 2.06 -16.48
C ARG A 21 6.21 2.32 -17.73
N THR A 22 5.75 3.55 -17.95
CA THR A 22 5.00 3.94 -19.15
C THR A 22 5.88 3.78 -20.39
N TRP A 23 7.11 4.25 -20.32
CA TRP A 23 8.09 4.11 -21.40
C TRP A 23 8.46 2.64 -21.69
N LEU A 24 8.75 1.84 -20.68
CA LEU A 24 9.07 0.40 -20.83
C LEU A 24 7.94 -0.34 -21.54
N ARG A 25 6.70 -0.07 -21.18
CA ARG A 25 5.53 -0.68 -21.81
C ARG A 25 5.38 -0.27 -23.28
N ALA A 26 5.59 1.01 -23.60
CA ALA A 26 5.51 1.52 -24.96
C ALA A 26 6.65 0.98 -25.88
N ASN A 27 7.75 0.56 -25.29
CA ASN A 27 8.89 -0.03 -25.98
C ASN A 27 8.94 -1.57 -25.89
N ASP A 28 7.81 -2.21 -25.63
CA ASP A 28 7.60 -3.67 -25.65
C ASP A 28 8.54 -4.46 -24.68
N PHE A 29 8.96 -3.82 -23.58
CA PHE A 29 9.66 -4.57 -22.54
C PHE A 29 8.70 -5.55 -21.85
N GLU A 30 9.21 -6.75 -21.59
CA GLU A 30 8.45 -7.80 -20.93
C GLU A 30 8.13 -7.43 -19.47
N SER A 31 6.86 -7.52 -19.11
CA SER A 31 6.37 -7.33 -17.75
C SER A 31 6.03 -8.68 -17.14
N LEU A 32 6.39 -8.90 -15.89
CA LEU A 32 5.88 -10.06 -15.14
C LEU A 32 4.35 -10.04 -15.11
N PRO A 33 3.71 -11.21 -15.11
CA PRO A 33 2.27 -11.32 -14.89
C PRO A 33 1.88 -10.79 -13.51
N ASP A 34 0.60 -10.47 -13.36
CA ASP A 34 0.05 -10.12 -12.05
C ASP A 34 0.26 -11.27 -11.05
N SER A 35 0.60 -10.93 -9.82
CA SER A 35 0.66 -11.91 -8.73
C SER A 35 -0.75 -12.39 -8.35
N ASP A 36 -0.85 -13.55 -7.67
CA ASP A 36 -2.12 -14.07 -7.19
C ASP A 36 -2.89 -13.04 -6.34
N PHE A 37 -2.17 -12.27 -5.52
CA PHE A 37 -2.77 -11.17 -4.76
C PHE A 37 -3.30 -10.03 -5.66
N GLN A 38 -2.61 -9.68 -6.74
CA GLN A 38 -3.10 -8.67 -7.69
C GLN A 38 -4.34 -9.16 -8.46
N VAL A 39 -4.37 -10.44 -8.81
CA VAL A 39 -5.57 -11.09 -9.40
C VAL A 39 -6.72 -11.03 -8.41
N PHE A 40 -6.48 -11.47 -7.16
CA PHE A 40 -7.47 -11.43 -6.10
C PHE A 40 -8.06 -10.03 -5.86
N ILE A 41 -7.22 -8.98 -5.80
CA ILE A 41 -7.71 -7.60 -5.63
C ILE A 41 -8.58 -7.14 -6.80
N LYS A 42 -8.31 -7.59 -8.03
CA LYS A 42 -9.17 -7.30 -9.19
C LYS A 42 -10.53 -7.97 -9.05
N GLU A 43 -10.56 -9.26 -8.68
CA GLU A 43 -11.79 -10.00 -8.44
C GLU A 43 -12.61 -9.37 -7.31
N GLN A 44 -11.97 -8.94 -6.21
CA GLN A 44 -12.65 -8.20 -5.15
C GLN A 44 -13.24 -6.86 -5.65
N GLY A 45 -12.55 -6.19 -6.58
CA GLY A 45 -13.04 -4.98 -7.23
C GLY A 45 -14.31 -5.22 -8.04
N GLU A 46 -14.36 -6.30 -8.82
CA GLU A 46 -15.53 -6.72 -9.59
C GLU A 46 -16.72 -7.09 -8.68
N LEU A 47 -16.46 -7.80 -7.59
CA LEU A 47 -17.48 -8.11 -6.58
C LEU A 47 -18.04 -6.84 -5.92
N HIS A 48 -17.18 -5.86 -5.62
CA HIS A 48 -17.61 -4.58 -5.07
C HIS A 48 -18.49 -3.80 -6.05
N GLU A 49 -18.10 -3.72 -7.33
CA GLU A 49 -18.90 -3.10 -8.40
C GLU A 49 -20.29 -3.76 -8.50
N GLY A 50 -20.36 -5.10 -8.46
CA GLY A 50 -21.61 -5.85 -8.45
C GLY A 50 -22.53 -5.49 -7.27
N ARG A 51 -21.98 -5.35 -6.05
CA ARG A 51 -22.77 -4.93 -4.87
C ARG A 51 -23.25 -3.48 -4.96
N VAL A 52 -22.45 -2.60 -5.55
CA VAL A 52 -22.89 -1.23 -5.84
C VAL A 52 -24.05 -1.26 -6.83
N LEU A 53 -23.97 -2.06 -7.90
CA LEU A 53 -25.04 -2.24 -8.87
C LEU A 53 -26.33 -2.75 -8.20
N GLU A 54 -26.25 -3.79 -7.36
CA GLU A 54 -27.40 -4.31 -6.62
C GLU A 54 -28.07 -3.23 -5.77
N ARG A 55 -27.27 -2.43 -5.05
CA ARG A 55 -27.78 -1.31 -4.24
C ARG A 55 -28.46 -0.25 -5.10
N LEU A 56 -27.91 0.08 -6.26
CA LEU A 56 -28.47 1.05 -7.18
C LEU A 56 -29.74 0.53 -7.86
N THR A 57 -29.84 -0.76 -8.13
CA THR A 57 -31.04 -1.41 -8.69
C THR A 57 -32.27 -1.18 -7.81
N ALA A 58 -32.11 -1.10 -6.50
CA ALA A 58 -33.22 -0.81 -5.60
C ALA A 58 -33.73 0.65 -5.71
N ALA A 59 -32.88 1.59 -6.12
CA ALA A 59 -33.24 3.00 -6.28
C ALA A 59 -33.67 3.35 -7.72
N TYR A 60 -33.15 2.65 -8.70
CA TYR A 60 -33.39 2.88 -10.12
C TYR A 60 -34.05 1.64 -10.75
N PRO A 61 -35.40 1.66 -10.98
CA PRO A 61 -36.13 0.49 -11.47
C PRO A 61 -35.85 0.12 -12.92
N THR A 62 -35.31 1.06 -13.70
CA THR A 62 -34.89 0.86 -15.09
C THR A 62 -33.39 0.92 -15.21
N ILE A 63 -32.77 -0.16 -15.70
CA ILE A 63 -31.33 -0.26 -15.92
C ILE A 63 -31.08 -0.62 -17.36
N ILE A 64 -30.14 0.07 -17.99
CA ILE A 64 -29.62 -0.23 -19.33
C ILE A 64 -28.19 -0.70 -19.15
N ASP A 65 -27.96 -2.00 -19.33
CA ASP A 65 -26.61 -2.58 -19.37
C ASP A 65 -26.08 -2.48 -20.80
N ILE A 66 -25.01 -1.71 -20.97
CA ILE A 66 -24.42 -1.42 -22.29
C ILE A 66 -23.32 -2.42 -22.64
N ASP A 67 -22.61 -2.98 -21.64
CA ASP A 67 -21.37 -3.74 -21.84
C ASP A 67 -20.38 -2.99 -22.73
N GLY A 68 -19.98 -1.81 -22.30
CA GLY A 68 -19.19 -0.85 -23.09
C GLY A 68 -17.89 -1.40 -23.66
N TYR A 69 -17.32 -2.45 -23.06
CA TYR A 69 -16.07 -3.06 -23.51
C TYR A 69 -16.26 -4.01 -24.72
N ASN A 70 -17.37 -4.74 -24.79
CA ASN A 70 -17.58 -5.79 -25.78
C ASN A 70 -18.58 -5.39 -26.88
N ASN A 71 -19.38 -4.35 -26.65
CA ASN A 71 -20.42 -3.91 -27.54
C ASN A 71 -19.89 -2.86 -28.53
N ARG A 72 -19.95 -3.14 -29.82
CA ARG A 72 -19.47 -2.23 -30.88
C ARG A 72 -20.30 -0.94 -31.03
N ASP A 73 -21.56 -0.99 -30.62
CA ASP A 73 -22.50 0.13 -30.72
C ASP A 73 -22.65 0.86 -29.35
N ALA A 74 -21.82 0.51 -28.35
CA ALA A 74 -21.92 1.00 -26.98
C ALA A 74 -21.97 2.52 -26.88
N ALA A 75 -21.10 3.23 -27.59
CA ALA A 75 -21.06 4.70 -27.54
C ALA A 75 -22.38 5.32 -28.04
N GLN A 76 -23.00 4.76 -29.07
CA GLN A 76 -24.28 5.25 -29.56
C GLN A 76 -25.41 4.90 -28.59
N GLN A 77 -25.44 3.67 -28.07
CA GLN A 77 -26.44 3.25 -27.08
C GLN A 77 -26.36 4.07 -25.80
N THR A 78 -25.14 4.40 -25.35
CA THR A 78 -24.94 5.28 -24.20
C THR A 78 -25.53 6.67 -24.45
N ARG A 79 -25.31 7.26 -25.65
CA ARG A 79 -25.89 8.56 -26.04
C ARG A 79 -27.41 8.50 -26.06
N ASP A 80 -27.98 7.51 -26.74
CA ASP A 80 -29.42 7.33 -26.85
C ASP A 80 -30.07 7.18 -25.45
N ALA A 81 -29.43 6.46 -24.54
CA ALA A 81 -29.89 6.29 -23.17
C ALA A 81 -29.78 7.59 -22.34
N ILE A 82 -28.72 8.37 -22.50
CA ILE A 82 -28.58 9.70 -21.87
C ILE A 82 -29.65 10.66 -22.39
N ASP A 83 -29.91 10.67 -23.69
CA ASP A 83 -30.94 11.51 -24.31
C ASP A 83 -32.36 11.12 -23.88
N ALA A 84 -32.61 9.85 -23.58
CA ALA A 84 -33.86 9.35 -23.00
C ALA A 84 -34.08 9.79 -21.54
N GLY A 85 -33.00 9.87 -20.73
CA GLY A 85 -32.96 10.59 -19.46
C GLY A 85 -33.56 9.93 -18.23
N ASP A 86 -34.07 8.67 -18.29
CA ASP A 86 -34.88 8.06 -17.23
C ASP A 86 -34.35 6.74 -16.65
N ALA A 87 -33.22 6.24 -17.14
CA ALA A 87 -32.65 4.96 -16.74
C ALA A 87 -31.23 5.10 -16.19
N LEU A 88 -30.89 4.28 -15.21
CA LEU A 88 -29.50 4.04 -14.85
C LEU A 88 -28.80 3.33 -16.01
N ILE A 89 -27.66 3.84 -16.44
CA ILE A 89 -26.80 3.20 -17.44
C ILE A 89 -25.63 2.54 -16.71
N TYR A 90 -25.49 1.25 -16.90
CA TYR A 90 -24.39 0.46 -16.37
C TYR A 90 -23.36 0.18 -17.47
N GLN A 91 -22.08 0.36 -17.17
CA GLN A 91 -20.95 0.16 -18.07
C GLN A 91 -21.09 0.89 -19.42
N GLY A 92 -21.43 2.18 -19.35
CA GLY A 92 -21.53 3.03 -20.53
C GLY A 92 -20.19 3.22 -21.24
N GLN A 93 -20.23 3.76 -22.48
CA GLN A 93 -19.02 4.08 -23.24
C GLN A 93 -19.05 5.50 -23.76
N PHE A 94 -17.97 6.26 -23.48
CA PHE A 94 -17.67 7.53 -24.14
C PHE A 94 -16.56 7.36 -25.18
N VAL A 95 -16.70 7.99 -26.33
CA VAL A 95 -15.69 8.02 -27.40
C VAL A 95 -15.53 9.45 -27.87
N LEU A 96 -14.32 9.97 -27.75
CA LEU A 96 -14.00 11.34 -28.13
C LEU A 96 -12.69 11.38 -28.91
N ASP A 97 -12.70 11.96 -30.11
CA ASP A 97 -11.50 12.26 -30.89
C ASP A 97 -11.11 13.72 -30.62
N HIS A 98 -9.94 13.94 -30.01
CA HIS A 98 -9.48 15.27 -29.58
C HIS A 98 -7.97 15.44 -29.83
N GLU A 99 -7.48 16.67 -29.83
CA GLU A 99 -6.06 16.98 -29.91
C GLU A 99 -5.50 17.14 -28.49
N ILE A 100 -4.63 16.21 -28.08
CA ILE A 100 -4.00 16.19 -26.75
C ILE A 100 -2.49 16.32 -26.93
N GLY A 101 -1.87 17.33 -26.32
CA GLY A 101 -0.43 17.57 -26.46
C GLY A 101 0.04 17.80 -27.90
N GLY A 102 -0.84 18.27 -28.78
CA GLY A 102 -0.56 18.45 -30.21
C GLY A 102 -0.76 17.21 -31.08
N GLU A 103 -1.19 16.09 -30.48
CA GLU A 103 -1.40 14.81 -31.17
C GLU A 103 -2.89 14.47 -31.28
N LYS A 104 -3.31 14.04 -32.49
CA LYS A 104 -4.68 13.53 -32.69
C LYS A 104 -4.87 12.21 -31.96
N THR A 105 -5.68 12.24 -30.91
CA THR A 105 -5.86 11.14 -29.97
C THR A 105 -7.32 10.76 -29.88
N ARG A 106 -7.61 9.48 -29.87
CA ARG A 106 -8.92 8.94 -29.50
C ARG A 106 -8.92 8.61 -28.02
N VAL A 107 -9.87 9.15 -27.26
CA VAL A 107 -10.06 8.85 -25.85
C VAL A 107 -11.29 7.97 -25.70
N LEU A 108 -11.13 6.83 -25.02
CA LEU A 108 -12.20 5.88 -24.68
C LEU A 108 -12.44 5.95 -23.17
N GLY A 109 -13.68 6.25 -22.76
CA GLY A 109 -14.11 6.25 -21.37
C GLY A 109 -15.14 5.16 -21.11
N TYR A 110 -15.05 4.50 -19.96
CA TYR A 110 -15.96 3.43 -19.53
C TYR A 110 -16.38 3.70 -18.08
N PRO A 111 -17.29 4.67 -17.83
CA PRO A 111 -17.82 4.87 -16.49
C PRO A 111 -18.65 3.65 -16.06
N ASP A 112 -18.46 3.22 -14.80
CA ASP A 112 -19.20 2.08 -14.27
C ASP A 112 -20.71 2.40 -14.23
N PHE A 113 -21.07 3.62 -13.81
CA PHE A 113 -22.46 4.04 -13.66
C PHE A 113 -22.70 5.46 -14.18
N LEU A 114 -23.82 5.65 -14.91
CA LEU A 114 -24.40 6.96 -15.21
C LEU A 114 -25.81 6.99 -14.62
N LEU A 115 -26.07 7.90 -13.69
CA LEU A 115 -27.32 7.94 -12.94
C LEU A 115 -28.06 9.26 -13.24
N PRO A 116 -29.35 9.21 -13.58
CA PRO A 116 -30.16 10.43 -13.70
C PRO A 116 -30.20 11.21 -12.37
N ASP A 117 -29.98 12.52 -12.41
CA ASP A 117 -30.02 13.42 -11.26
C ASP A 117 -30.72 14.74 -11.63
N GLY A 118 -32.04 14.76 -11.52
CA GLY A 118 -32.86 15.92 -11.92
C GLY A 118 -32.85 16.17 -13.41
N ASP A 119 -32.26 17.30 -13.82
CA ASP A 119 -32.02 17.69 -15.22
C ASP A 119 -30.59 17.34 -15.70
N GLY A 120 -29.84 16.60 -14.91
CA GLY A 120 -28.46 16.22 -15.16
C GLY A 120 -28.15 14.76 -14.85
N TRP A 121 -26.85 14.48 -14.69
CA TRP A 121 -26.33 13.12 -14.50
C TRP A 121 -25.30 13.06 -13.37
N ILE A 122 -25.19 11.91 -12.72
CA ILE A 122 -24.05 11.55 -11.90
C ILE A 122 -23.23 10.54 -12.68
N ILE A 123 -21.95 10.85 -12.90
CA ILE A 123 -20.97 9.95 -13.49
C ILE A 123 -20.21 9.33 -12.34
N ALA A 124 -20.25 8.01 -12.22
CA ALA A 124 -19.72 7.35 -11.05
C ALA A 124 -18.93 6.09 -11.37
N ASP A 125 -17.94 5.82 -10.52
CA ASP A 125 -17.15 4.59 -10.51
C ASP A 125 -17.23 3.91 -9.14
N ALA A 126 -17.22 2.58 -9.12
CA ALA A 126 -16.99 1.76 -7.94
C ALA A 126 -15.48 1.56 -7.74
N LYS A 127 -14.96 1.84 -6.56
CA LYS A 127 -13.54 1.63 -6.26
C LYS A 127 -13.37 0.98 -4.89
N LEU A 128 -12.69 -0.15 -4.88
CA LEU A 128 -12.33 -0.87 -3.67
C LEU A 128 -11.26 -0.08 -2.90
N ALA A 129 -11.67 0.98 -2.23
CA ALA A 129 -10.83 1.87 -1.44
C ALA A 129 -11.63 2.39 -0.24
N GLY A 130 -10.98 2.54 0.91
CA GLY A 130 -11.67 3.08 2.11
C GLY A 130 -12.09 4.54 1.91
N THR A 131 -11.16 5.41 1.56
CA THR A 131 -11.41 6.81 1.17
C THR A 131 -10.33 7.27 0.22
N ILE A 132 -10.69 8.07 -0.78
CA ILE A 132 -9.78 8.62 -1.78
C ILE A 132 -9.14 9.94 -1.36
N PHE A 133 -9.70 10.61 -0.35
CA PHE A 133 -9.20 11.91 0.10
C PHE A 133 -8.47 11.85 1.44
N ASN A 134 -7.57 12.79 1.64
CA ASN A 134 -7.00 13.11 2.94
C ASN A 134 -8.06 13.80 3.82
N PRO A 135 -7.91 13.76 5.16
CA PRO A 135 -8.75 14.53 6.05
C PRO A 135 -8.79 16.02 5.65
N PRO A 136 -9.92 16.72 5.86
CA PRO A 136 -10.06 18.13 5.52
C PRO A 136 -8.97 18.98 6.17
N ARG A 137 -8.41 19.93 5.42
CA ARG A 137 -7.44 20.88 5.96
C ARG A 137 -8.08 21.79 7.00
N LYS A 138 -7.39 21.99 8.12
CA LYS A 138 -7.89 22.86 9.20
C LYS A 138 -8.04 24.35 8.79
N SER A 139 -7.32 24.78 7.74
CA SER A 139 -7.29 26.17 7.29
C SER A 139 -8.52 26.60 6.51
N ASP A 140 -9.06 25.73 5.66
CA ASP A 140 -10.10 26.07 4.68
C ASP A 140 -11.16 24.97 4.47
N GLY A 141 -11.01 23.84 5.17
CA GLY A 141 -11.87 22.66 4.99
C GLY A 141 -11.66 21.91 3.68
N GLY A 142 -10.73 22.36 2.81
CA GLY A 142 -10.46 21.74 1.53
C GLY A 142 -9.90 20.31 1.68
N ARG A 143 -10.32 19.41 0.80
CA ARG A 143 -9.83 18.03 0.73
C ARG A 143 -8.85 17.90 -0.45
N SER A 144 -7.82 17.11 -0.28
CA SER A 144 -6.89 16.74 -1.36
C SER A 144 -6.86 15.25 -1.54
N PRO A 145 -6.73 14.74 -2.78
CA PRO A 145 -6.60 13.31 -3.01
C PRO A 145 -5.40 12.72 -2.25
N LYS A 146 -5.53 11.51 -1.75
CA LYS A 146 -4.37 10.74 -1.30
C LYS A 146 -3.47 10.48 -2.50
N ALA A 147 -2.15 10.57 -2.33
CA ALA A 147 -1.20 10.39 -3.43
C ALA A 147 -1.37 9.03 -4.14
N SER A 148 -1.63 7.96 -3.39
CA SER A 148 -1.88 6.62 -3.91
C SER A 148 -3.24 6.44 -4.60
N LYS A 149 -4.19 7.34 -4.40
CA LYS A 149 -5.55 7.29 -4.96
C LYS A 149 -5.81 8.42 -5.98
N LYS A 150 -4.80 9.24 -6.28
CA LYS A 150 -4.93 10.39 -7.20
C LYS A 150 -5.42 9.97 -8.59
N TYR A 151 -5.02 8.80 -9.07
CA TYR A 151 -5.46 8.28 -10.36
C TYR A 151 -6.98 8.09 -10.46
N ILE A 152 -7.68 7.80 -9.35
CA ILE A 152 -9.14 7.68 -9.31
C ILE A 152 -9.79 9.04 -9.59
N VAL A 153 -9.29 10.09 -8.94
CA VAL A 153 -9.77 11.45 -9.16
C VAL A 153 -9.53 11.88 -10.62
N LEU A 154 -8.33 11.62 -11.14
CA LEU A 154 -7.98 11.93 -12.54
C LEU A 154 -8.84 11.15 -13.55
N GLN A 155 -9.19 9.90 -13.24
CA GLN A 155 -10.11 9.10 -14.05
C GLN A 155 -11.49 9.73 -14.12
N LEU A 156 -12.05 10.15 -12.98
CA LEU A 156 -13.35 10.82 -12.92
C LEU A 156 -13.33 12.18 -13.61
N GLN A 157 -12.26 12.96 -13.43
CA GLN A 157 -12.06 14.22 -14.14
C GLN A 157 -12.07 14.02 -15.65
N LEU A 158 -11.44 12.95 -16.13
CA LEU A 158 -11.45 12.62 -17.55
C LEU A 158 -12.84 12.23 -18.06
N TYR A 159 -13.62 11.48 -17.27
CA TYR A 159 -15.01 11.18 -17.63
C TYR A 159 -15.88 12.45 -17.64
N GLY A 160 -15.69 13.34 -16.65
CA GLY A 160 -16.39 14.63 -16.63
C GLY A 160 -16.08 15.48 -17.85
N TRP A 161 -14.79 15.59 -18.23
CA TRP A 161 -14.39 16.29 -19.44
C TRP A 161 -14.99 15.66 -20.71
N MET A 162 -14.96 14.33 -20.85
CA MET A 162 -15.59 13.66 -22.00
C MET A 162 -17.10 13.89 -22.05
N PHE A 163 -17.76 13.89 -20.89
CA PHE A 163 -19.19 14.12 -20.80
C PHE A 163 -19.54 15.57 -21.19
N GLU A 164 -18.80 16.55 -20.69
CA GLU A 164 -18.97 17.97 -21.03
C GLU A 164 -18.83 18.22 -22.55
N GLU A 165 -17.82 17.61 -23.19
CA GLU A 165 -17.60 17.71 -24.64
C GLU A 165 -18.73 17.02 -25.46
N LEU A 166 -19.29 15.93 -24.96
CA LEU A 166 -20.34 15.17 -25.64
C LEU A 166 -21.76 15.72 -25.38
N PHE A 167 -21.97 16.39 -24.23
CA PHE A 167 -23.25 16.89 -23.74
C PHE A 167 -23.10 18.27 -23.07
N PRO A 168 -22.72 19.32 -23.84
CA PRO A 168 -22.22 20.59 -23.28
C PRO A 168 -23.22 21.37 -22.42
N ASP A 169 -24.52 21.13 -22.58
CA ASP A 169 -25.58 21.83 -21.83
C ASP A 169 -26.17 21.01 -20.69
N THR A 170 -25.61 19.83 -20.42
CA THR A 170 -26.14 18.90 -19.43
C THR A 170 -25.35 18.97 -18.12
N PRO A 171 -25.97 19.35 -17.00
CA PRO A 171 -25.30 19.35 -15.70
C PRO A 171 -24.86 17.94 -15.27
N PHE A 172 -23.74 17.85 -14.54
CA PHE A 172 -23.30 16.58 -13.99
C PHE A 172 -22.52 16.72 -12.67
N LYS A 173 -22.39 15.61 -11.97
CA LYS A 173 -21.57 15.40 -10.76
C LYS A 173 -20.68 14.18 -10.95
N LEU A 174 -19.58 14.13 -10.19
CA LEU A 174 -18.62 13.02 -10.22
C LEU A 174 -18.61 12.32 -8.86
N HIS A 175 -18.93 11.04 -8.82
CA HIS A 175 -19.01 10.27 -7.58
C HIS A 175 -18.10 9.04 -7.62
N VAL A 176 -17.58 8.65 -6.44
CA VAL A 176 -16.93 7.36 -6.20
C VAL A 176 -17.69 6.60 -5.13
N TYR A 177 -18.11 5.39 -5.45
CA TYR A 177 -18.64 4.42 -4.49
C TYR A 177 -17.46 3.66 -3.88
N THR A 178 -17.17 3.94 -2.59
CA THR A 178 -16.01 3.37 -1.91
C THR A 178 -16.31 1.99 -1.31
N GLY A 179 -15.26 1.20 -1.07
CA GLY A 179 -15.36 -0.11 -0.40
C GLY A 179 -15.93 -0.07 1.02
N THR A 180 -15.95 1.11 1.67
CA THR A 180 -16.63 1.31 2.96
C THR A 180 -18.14 1.54 2.83
N GLY A 181 -18.67 1.57 1.60
CA GLY A 181 -20.07 1.86 1.32
C GLY A 181 -20.42 3.35 1.29
N GLU A 182 -19.44 4.23 1.51
CA GLU A 182 -19.61 5.68 1.42
C GLU A 182 -19.55 6.15 -0.05
N ILE A 183 -20.15 7.32 -0.31
CA ILE A 183 -20.08 8.00 -1.60
C ILE A 183 -19.21 9.24 -1.41
N GLU A 184 -18.14 9.34 -2.19
CA GLU A 184 -17.29 10.53 -2.19
C GLU A 184 -17.49 11.30 -3.50
N GLU A 185 -17.84 12.59 -3.37
CA GLU A 185 -17.97 13.50 -4.51
C GLU A 185 -16.60 14.05 -4.89
N VAL A 186 -16.32 14.07 -6.21
CA VAL A 186 -15.11 14.67 -6.80
C VAL A 186 -15.50 16.00 -7.45
N GLU A 187 -14.90 17.09 -6.97
CA GLU A 187 -15.11 18.41 -7.56
C GLU A 187 -14.50 18.45 -8.96
N TYR A 188 -15.30 18.83 -9.97
CA TYR A 188 -14.85 18.89 -11.36
C TYR A 188 -14.04 20.17 -11.62
N ASP A 189 -12.87 20.03 -12.22
CA ASP A 189 -11.91 21.12 -12.50
C ASP A 189 -11.76 21.46 -14.01
N GLY A 190 -12.66 20.95 -14.86
CA GLY A 190 -12.54 21.06 -16.32
C GLY A 190 -11.68 19.96 -16.94
N GLY A 191 -11.30 18.94 -16.18
CA GLY A 191 -10.43 17.86 -16.65
C GLY A 191 -8.98 18.28 -16.92
N VAL A 192 -8.58 19.48 -16.49
CA VAL A 192 -7.29 20.11 -16.84
C VAL A 192 -6.11 19.21 -16.45
N GLU A 193 -6.06 18.79 -15.18
CA GLU A 193 -4.95 17.96 -14.72
C GLU A 193 -4.96 16.57 -15.39
N ALA A 194 -6.12 15.98 -15.66
CA ALA A 194 -6.23 14.70 -16.35
C ALA A 194 -5.70 14.78 -17.78
N LEU A 195 -6.01 15.85 -18.50
CA LEU A 195 -5.51 16.10 -19.86
C LEU A 195 -4.00 16.34 -19.90
N GLU A 196 -3.44 17.05 -18.92
CA GLU A 196 -1.98 17.22 -18.77
C GLU A 196 -1.30 15.85 -18.58
N HIS A 197 -1.90 14.95 -17.81
CA HIS A 197 -1.36 13.59 -17.63
C HIS A 197 -1.46 12.74 -18.90
N LEU A 198 -2.54 12.85 -19.67
CA LEU A 198 -2.63 12.18 -20.98
C LEU A 198 -1.58 12.72 -21.96
N ALA A 199 -1.39 14.05 -22.03
CA ALA A 199 -0.34 14.65 -22.83
C ALA A 199 1.06 14.14 -22.42
N ARG A 200 1.31 14.05 -21.09
CA ARG A 200 2.58 13.50 -20.57
C ARG A 200 2.78 12.04 -20.95
N ILE A 201 1.73 11.21 -20.94
CA ILE A 201 1.81 9.82 -21.39
C ILE A 201 2.22 9.74 -22.86
N LEU A 202 1.62 10.55 -23.73
CA LEU A 202 2.00 10.61 -25.17
C LEU A 202 3.46 11.02 -25.35
N GLU A 203 3.92 12.03 -24.60
CA GLU A 203 5.33 12.45 -24.62
C GLU A 203 6.26 11.28 -24.21
N LEU A 204 5.92 10.55 -23.13
CA LEU A 204 6.71 9.43 -22.63
C LEU A 204 6.76 8.28 -23.65
N GLU A 205 5.65 7.96 -24.29
CA GLU A 205 5.57 6.92 -25.33
C GLU A 205 6.39 7.29 -26.57
N ALA A 206 6.54 8.58 -26.85
CA ALA A 206 7.33 9.09 -27.99
C ALA A 206 8.84 9.21 -27.69
N LEU A 207 9.28 9.09 -26.43
CA LEU A 207 10.70 9.19 -26.08
C LEU A 207 11.52 8.07 -26.72
N THR A 208 12.65 8.44 -27.32
CA THR A 208 13.63 7.50 -27.89
C THR A 208 14.65 7.00 -26.86
N THR A 209 14.69 7.61 -25.70
CA THR A 209 15.60 7.26 -24.59
C THR A 209 14.81 7.09 -23.30
N GLU A 210 15.28 6.20 -22.47
CA GLU A 210 14.70 5.90 -21.17
C GLU A 210 14.66 7.15 -20.29
N PRO A 211 13.48 7.50 -19.70
CA PRO A 211 13.39 8.57 -18.74
C PRO A 211 14.08 8.21 -17.43
N VAL A 212 14.69 9.21 -16.80
CA VAL A 212 15.30 9.02 -15.47
C VAL A 212 14.20 8.86 -14.41
N GLU A 213 14.27 7.78 -13.66
CA GLU A 213 13.28 7.46 -12.64
C GLU A 213 13.96 6.86 -11.40
N VAL A 214 13.47 7.20 -10.21
CA VAL A 214 13.97 6.62 -8.96
C VAL A 214 13.41 5.22 -8.77
N VAL A 215 14.30 4.22 -8.76
CA VAL A 215 13.96 2.80 -8.54
C VAL A 215 14.16 2.50 -7.06
N GLY A 216 13.07 2.35 -6.29
CA GLY A 216 13.12 2.15 -4.84
C GLY A 216 12.42 0.87 -4.38
N TRP A 217 12.85 0.29 -3.27
CA TRP A 217 12.31 -0.96 -2.74
C TRP A 217 10.78 -0.92 -2.58
N THR A 218 10.29 0.06 -1.82
CA THR A 218 8.86 0.22 -1.55
C THR A 218 8.11 0.73 -2.78
N LYS A 219 8.68 1.71 -3.51
CA LYS A 219 8.07 2.28 -4.71
C LYS A 219 7.80 1.24 -5.79
N CYS A 220 8.73 0.31 -5.98
CA CYS A 220 8.67 -0.72 -7.02
C CYS A 220 8.10 -2.06 -6.54
N GLY A 221 7.58 -2.13 -5.31
CA GLY A 221 6.85 -3.29 -4.81
C GLY A 221 5.61 -3.57 -5.67
N GLY A 222 5.43 -4.82 -6.10
CA GLY A 222 4.32 -5.22 -6.97
C GLY A 222 4.38 -4.70 -8.42
N CYS A 223 5.49 -4.08 -8.84
CA CYS A 223 5.67 -3.62 -10.23
C CYS A 223 6.15 -4.77 -11.12
N GLY A 224 5.45 -5.04 -12.23
CA GLY A 224 5.82 -6.09 -13.18
C GLY A 224 7.19 -5.89 -13.87
N PHE A 225 7.76 -4.68 -13.85
CA PHE A 225 9.10 -4.39 -14.38
C PHE A 225 10.19 -4.38 -13.31
N ARG A 226 9.90 -4.82 -12.09
CA ARG A 226 10.86 -4.79 -11.00
C ARG A 226 12.13 -5.60 -11.32
N GLU A 227 12.00 -6.76 -11.94
CA GLU A 227 13.16 -7.60 -12.31
C GLU A 227 14.04 -6.96 -13.39
N HIS A 228 13.49 -6.06 -14.19
CA HIS A 228 14.27 -5.24 -15.12
C HIS A 228 15.01 -4.09 -14.41
N CYS A 229 14.32 -3.36 -13.52
CA CYS A 229 14.84 -2.14 -12.92
C CYS A 229 15.72 -2.39 -11.69
N TRP A 230 15.31 -3.30 -10.78
CA TRP A 230 15.93 -3.47 -9.48
C TRP A 230 17.39 -3.95 -9.53
N PRO A 231 17.77 -4.99 -10.33
CA PRO A 231 19.16 -5.42 -10.42
C PRO A 231 20.09 -4.32 -10.92
N ARG A 232 19.62 -3.45 -11.82
CA ARG A 232 20.37 -2.31 -12.32
C ARG A 232 20.57 -1.25 -11.22
N ALA A 233 19.52 -0.92 -10.47
CA ALA A 233 19.62 0.03 -9.39
C ALA A 233 20.59 -0.44 -8.30
N VAL A 234 20.58 -1.74 -7.98
CA VAL A 234 21.51 -2.36 -7.03
C VAL A 234 22.96 -2.29 -7.55
N SER A 235 23.20 -2.74 -8.78
CA SER A 235 24.56 -2.76 -9.36
C SER A 235 25.12 -1.37 -9.68
N GLY A 236 24.25 -0.38 -9.85
CA GLY A 236 24.59 1.00 -10.14
C GLY A 236 24.68 1.89 -8.90
N ASP A 237 24.53 1.34 -7.70
CA ASP A 237 24.51 2.10 -6.45
C ASP A 237 23.53 3.28 -6.47
N GLU A 238 22.36 3.09 -7.13
CA GLU A 238 21.39 4.16 -7.33
C GLU A 238 20.78 4.65 -6.00
N LEU A 239 20.39 5.93 -5.95
CA LEU A 239 19.83 6.57 -4.76
C LEU A 239 18.60 5.85 -4.18
N GLY A 240 17.78 5.25 -5.04
CA GLY A 240 16.59 4.52 -4.61
C GLY A 240 16.86 3.23 -3.81
N TYR A 241 18.12 2.78 -3.75
CA TYR A 241 18.54 1.69 -2.87
C TYR A 241 18.68 2.12 -1.40
N VAL A 242 18.80 3.43 -1.14
CA VAL A 242 18.94 3.95 0.24
C VAL A 242 17.60 3.87 0.95
N SER A 243 17.54 3.11 2.02
CA SER A 243 16.36 3.02 2.88
C SER A 243 15.92 4.40 3.39
N GLU A 244 14.61 4.63 3.50
CA GLU A 244 13.99 5.87 3.98
C GLU A 244 14.25 7.13 3.12
N LEU A 245 15.02 7.03 2.04
CA LEU A 245 15.20 8.16 1.13
C LEU A 245 13.91 8.43 0.34
N GLN A 246 13.31 9.58 0.58
CA GLN A 246 12.08 9.97 -0.11
C GLN A 246 12.35 10.20 -1.60
N VAL A 247 11.46 9.71 -2.46
CA VAL A 247 11.57 9.83 -3.93
C VAL A 247 11.79 11.28 -4.37
N THR A 248 11.01 12.22 -3.84
CA THR A 248 11.14 13.65 -4.18
C THR A 248 12.48 14.26 -3.76
N PHE A 249 13.12 13.72 -2.71
CA PHE A 249 14.44 14.16 -2.31
C PHE A 249 15.52 13.53 -3.22
N ALA A 250 15.38 12.26 -3.57
CA ALA A 250 16.24 11.60 -4.55
C ALA A 250 16.19 12.29 -5.92
N GLU A 251 15.00 12.68 -6.40
CA GLU A 251 14.84 13.48 -7.63
C GLU A 251 15.60 14.82 -7.57
N ARG A 252 15.57 15.50 -6.41
CA ARG A 252 16.34 16.73 -6.22
C ARG A 252 17.86 16.52 -6.23
N LEU A 253 18.33 15.41 -5.64
CA LEU A 253 19.74 15.01 -5.70
C LEU A 253 20.17 14.73 -7.15
N ILE A 254 19.36 13.98 -7.90
CA ILE A 254 19.59 13.70 -9.33
C ILE A 254 19.66 15.00 -10.14
N ALA A 255 18.73 15.93 -9.92
CA ALA A 255 18.74 17.24 -10.56
C ALA A 255 20.00 18.07 -10.21
N ALA A 256 20.61 17.82 -9.06
CA ALA A 256 21.87 18.45 -8.65
C ALA A 256 23.13 17.67 -9.13
N GLY A 257 22.96 16.59 -9.93
CA GLY A 257 24.05 15.77 -10.47
C GLY A 257 24.52 14.64 -9.56
N VAL A 258 23.81 14.34 -8.47
CA VAL A 258 24.08 13.23 -7.56
C VAL A 258 23.16 12.06 -7.93
N THR A 259 23.69 11.06 -8.61
CA THR A 259 22.90 9.94 -9.15
C THR A 259 23.08 8.63 -8.39
N THR A 260 24.17 8.51 -7.61
CA THR A 260 24.48 7.32 -6.82
C THR A 260 24.64 7.67 -5.34
N TYR A 261 24.35 6.71 -4.45
CA TYR A 261 24.45 6.98 -3.01
C TYR A 261 25.89 7.23 -2.52
N PRO A 262 26.99 6.62 -3.05
CA PRO A 262 28.33 6.97 -2.61
C PRO A 262 28.69 8.44 -2.88
N GLN A 263 28.16 9.04 -3.96
CA GLN A 263 28.38 10.46 -4.25
C GLN A 263 27.88 11.40 -3.14
N ILE A 264 26.93 10.96 -2.33
CA ILE A 264 26.47 11.75 -1.17
C ILE A 264 27.61 11.97 -0.20
N LEU A 265 28.40 10.93 0.12
CA LEU A 265 29.56 11.05 1.02
C LEU A 265 30.71 11.83 0.40
N GLU A 266 30.83 11.81 -0.94
CA GLU A 266 31.88 12.55 -1.66
C GLU A 266 31.60 14.05 -1.76
N GLN A 267 30.32 14.42 -1.92
CA GLN A 267 29.91 15.79 -2.26
C GLN A 267 29.35 16.58 -1.09
N PHE A 268 28.91 15.90 -0.02
CA PHE A 268 28.25 16.55 1.11
C PHE A 268 28.95 16.25 2.44
N THR A 269 28.96 17.28 3.29
CA THR A 269 29.13 17.15 4.74
C THR A 269 27.75 17.17 5.40
N ASP A 270 27.65 16.83 6.69
CA ASP A 270 26.39 16.90 7.45
C ASP A 270 25.73 18.29 7.31
N GLU A 271 26.50 19.37 7.41
CA GLU A 271 25.95 20.72 7.34
C GLU A 271 25.53 21.11 5.93
N SER A 272 26.33 20.83 4.89
CA SER A 272 25.95 21.14 3.49
C SER A 272 24.76 20.30 3.02
N LEU A 273 24.61 19.06 3.50
CA LEU A 273 23.43 18.24 3.22
C LEU A 273 22.19 18.76 3.95
N ALA A 274 22.35 19.26 5.20
CA ALA A 274 21.27 19.91 5.94
C ALA A 274 20.82 21.21 5.24
N GLU A 275 21.73 21.98 4.65
CA GLU A 275 21.42 23.15 3.81
C GLU A 275 20.65 22.71 2.54
N PHE A 276 21.07 21.61 1.92
CA PHE A 276 20.37 21.04 0.77
C PHE A 276 18.94 20.60 1.13
N TYR A 277 18.74 19.97 2.31
CA TYR A 277 17.40 19.67 2.83
C TYR A 277 16.56 20.92 3.06
N ALA A 278 17.16 21.99 3.58
CA ALA A 278 16.48 23.25 3.86
C ALA A 278 15.96 23.97 2.59
N ASN A 279 16.52 23.66 1.41
CA ASN A 279 16.08 24.16 0.11
C ASN A 279 15.96 25.71 0.10
N GLY A 280 17.03 26.40 0.46
CA GLY A 280 17.07 27.87 0.51
C GLY A 280 16.38 28.51 1.72
N LYS A 281 15.80 27.69 2.63
CA LYS A 281 15.24 28.15 3.91
C LYS A 281 16.30 28.07 5.01
N LYS A 282 15.99 28.63 6.18
CA LYS A 282 16.84 28.47 7.37
C LYS A 282 16.93 26.99 7.76
N VAL A 283 18.16 26.49 7.94
CA VAL A 283 18.40 25.12 8.39
C VAL A 283 17.78 24.91 9.78
N SER A 284 16.91 23.91 9.89
CA SER A 284 16.28 23.50 11.14
C SER A 284 16.99 22.29 11.74
N GLU A 285 16.72 21.98 13.02
CA GLU A 285 17.23 20.76 13.64
C GLU A 285 16.71 19.49 12.94
N SER A 286 15.49 19.52 12.43
CA SER A 286 14.95 18.43 11.59
C SER A 286 15.77 18.23 10.31
N ASN A 287 16.23 19.31 9.65
CA ASN A 287 17.11 19.18 8.48
C ASN A 287 18.45 18.53 8.83
N ARG A 288 19.05 18.92 9.98
CA ARG A 288 20.30 18.31 10.48
C ARG A 288 20.11 16.83 10.81
N GLY A 289 19.00 16.50 11.49
CA GLY A 289 18.64 15.10 11.78
C GLY A 289 18.48 14.26 10.51
N SER A 290 17.78 14.77 9.51
CA SER A 290 17.61 14.09 8.22
C SER A 290 18.93 13.91 7.47
N ALA A 291 19.78 14.93 7.46
CA ALA A 291 21.11 14.86 6.83
C ALA A 291 21.99 13.79 7.50
N ARG A 292 22.06 13.80 8.83
CA ARG A 292 22.82 12.79 9.60
C ARG A 292 22.31 11.38 9.34
N LYS A 293 20.98 11.15 9.43
CA LYS A 293 20.39 9.83 9.14
C LYS A 293 20.73 9.35 7.72
N LEU A 294 20.69 10.24 6.72
CA LEU A 294 21.03 9.88 5.35
C LEU A 294 22.51 9.51 5.21
N ILE A 295 23.43 10.30 5.80
CA ILE A 295 24.86 9.98 5.79
C ILE A 295 25.14 8.65 6.47
N GLU A 296 24.51 8.37 7.62
CA GLU A 296 24.63 7.09 8.32
C GLU A 296 24.12 5.91 7.47
N ASN A 297 22.96 6.06 6.80
CA ASN A 297 22.42 5.05 5.90
C ASN A 297 23.39 4.77 4.73
N VAL A 298 23.89 5.82 4.10
CA VAL A 298 24.85 5.68 2.98
C VAL A 298 26.17 5.07 3.48
N THR A 299 26.64 5.43 4.67
CA THR A 299 27.84 4.83 5.28
C THR A 299 27.64 3.33 5.52
N ALA A 300 26.46 2.93 6.02
CA ALA A 300 26.14 1.51 6.23
C ALA A 300 26.15 0.74 4.89
N LEU A 301 25.53 1.29 3.84
CA LEU A 301 25.52 0.70 2.50
C LEU A 301 26.93 0.59 1.90
N THR A 302 27.71 1.68 1.93
CA THR A 302 29.06 1.74 1.34
C THR A 302 30.04 0.80 2.05
N THR A 303 29.92 0.66 3.37
CA THR A 303 30.77 -0.24 4.16
C THR A 303 30.23 -1.67 4.24
N ASN A 304 28.99 -1.89 3.80
CA ASN A 304 28.24 -3.13 3.96
C ASN A 304 28.22 -3.61 5.43
N LYS A 305 28.02 -2.68 6.38
CA LYS A 305 27.98 -2.95 7.82
C LYS A 305 26.92 -2.10 8.49
N PRO A 306 26.21 -2.61 9.52
CA PRO A 306 25.39 -1.77 10.38
C PRO A 306 26.21 -0.64 11.01
N VAL A 307 25.62 0.56 11.06
CA VAL A 307 26.21 1.74 11.70
C VAL A 307 25.31 2.15 12.86
N ARG A 308 25.91 2.27 14.05
CA ARG A 308 25.21 2.78 15.23
C ARG A 308 24.90 4.27 15.03
N ARG A 309 23.63 4.63 15.16
CA ARG A 309 23.22 6.04 14.99
C ARG A 309 23.65 6.92 16.14
N ARG A 310 23.73 8.22 15.87
CA ARG A 310 24.06 9.24 16.84
C ARG A 310 22.89 10.20 17.05
N ASP A 311 22.76 10.68 18.28
CA ASP A 311 21.80 11.72 18.65
C ASP A 311 22.25 13.12 18.18
N SER A 312 21.49 14.16 18.57
CA SER A 312 21.82 15.56 18.25
C SER A 312 23.10 16.08 18.94
N ALA A 313 23.56 15.44 20.00
CA ALA A 313 24.81 15.75 20.67
C ALA A 313 26.03 14.99 20.09
N GLY A 314 25.78 14.05 19.15
CA GLY A 314 26.81 13.21 18.55
C GLY A 314 27.10 11.93 19.33
N GLU A 315 26.36 11.65 20.40
CA GLU A 315 26.51 10.45 21.20
C GLU A 315 25.79 9.26 20.57
N LEU A 316 26.34 8.04 20.73
CA LEU A 316 25.73 6.83 20.21
C LEU A 316 24.39 6.55 20.91
N ILE A 317 23.34 6.33 20.13
CA ILE A 317 22.02 5.99 20.65
C ILE A 317 22.08 4.56 21.23
N ALA A 318 21.79 4.41 22.51
CA ALA A 318 21.77 3.10 23.16
C ALA A 318 20.57 2.26 22.70
N LEU A 319 20.77 0.96 22.54
CA LEU A 319 19.63 0.04 22.38
C LEU A 319 18.79 0.10 23.68
N PRO A 320 17.46 0.29 23.58
CA PRO A 320 16.62 0.33 24.78
C PRO A 320 16.77 -0.93 25.64
N ALA A 321 16.88 -0.75 26.94
CA ALA A 321 17.08 -1.87 27.87
C ALA A 321 15.97 -2.93 27.80
N GLU A 322 14.75 -2.53 27.41
CA GLU A 322 13.60 -3.44 27.25
C GLU A 322 13.82 -4.51 26.18
N VAL A 323 14.72 -4.28 25.22
CA VAL A 323 15.06 -5.27 24.18
C VAL A 323 15.89 -6.42 24.74
N THR A 324 16.62 -6.20 25.84
CA THR A 324 17.59 -7.15 26.41
C THR A 324 17.31 -7.52 27.88
N ALA A 325 16.38 -6.83 28.54
CA ALA A 325 16.24 -6.90 30.02
C ALA A 325 15.48 -8.13 30.54
N ALA A 326 14.90 -8.96 29.68
CA ALA A 326 14.14 -10.14 30.09
C ALA A 326 14.78 -11.44 29.58
N ASP A 327 14.61 -12.51 30.37
CA ASP A 327 15.08 -13.85 29.99
C ASP A 327 14.18 -14.50 28.91
N ASN A 328 12.91 -14.08 28.86
CA ASN A 328 11.91 -14.59 27.92
C ASN A 328 11.06 -13.45 27.35
N PHE A 329 10.62 -13.62 26.10
CA PHE A 329 9.76 -12.70 25.35
C PHE A 329 8.67 -13.51 24.63
N VAL A 330 7.49 -12.93 24.43
CA VAL A 330 6.50 -13.46 23.49
C VAL A 330 6.75 -12.81 22.15
N MET A 331 7.13 -13.55 21.12
CA MET A 331 7.03 -13.07 19.74
C MET A 331 5.56 -13.07 19.35
N PHE A 332 5.09 -11.99 18.74
CA PHE A 332 3.69 -11.71 18.46
C PHE A 332 3.53 -11.19 17.04
N ASP A 333 2.73 -11.86 16.23
CA ASP A 333 2.47 -11.51 14.85
C ASP A 333 1.04 -11.87 14.45
N LEU A 334 0.47 -11.15 13.48
CA LEU A 334 -0.93 -11.26 13.08
C LEU A 334 -1.08 -11.48 11.58
N GLU A 335 -2.04 -12.36 11.23
CA GLU A 335 -2.55 -12.47 9.87
C GLU A 335 -3.99 -11.93 9.78
N GLY A 336 -4.24 -11.03 8.85
CA GLY A 336 -5.54 -10.36 8.78
C GLY A 336 -5.91 -9.83 7.40
N ALA A 337 -7.20 -9.54 7.24
CA ALA A 337 -7.74 -8.91 6.04
C ALA A 337 -7.32 -7.44 5.98
N LYS A 338 -6.85 -7.01 4.80
CA LYS A 338 -6.45 -5.61 4.56
C LYS A 338 -7.67 -4.72 4.27
N PRO A 339 -7.60 -3.42 4.63
CA PRO A 339 -8.69 -2.48 4.36
C PRO A 339 -9.01 -2.27 2.87
N ASP A 340 -8.07 -2.59 1.98
CA ASP A 340 -8.23 -2.44 0.53
C ASP A 340 -8.88 -3.69 -0.12
N THR A 341 -9.36 -4.65 0.68
CA THR A 341 -10.18 -5.77 0.22
C THR A 341 -11.65 -5.46 0.50
N ASP A 342 -12.56 -6.11 -0.24
CA ASP A 342 -14.00 -6.04 0.04
C ASP A 342 -14.42 -6.89 1.27
N LEU A 343 -13.44 -7.40 1.98
CA LEU A 343 -13.61 -8.09 3.25
C LEU A 343 -13.62 -7.07 4.39
N PRO A 344 -14.43 -7.26 5.42
CA PRO A 344 -14.32 -6.51 6.66
C PRO A 344 -12.88 -6.62 7.19
N GLN A 345 -12.36 -5.56 7.78
CA GLN A 345 -11.08 -5.66 8.46
C GLN A 345 -11.22 -6.59 9.67
N PHE A 346 -10.52 -7.71 9.66
CA PHE A 346 -10.48 -8.69 10.74
C PHE A 346 -9.15 -9.44 10.78
N VAL A 347 -8.85 -10.06 11.92
CA VAL A 347 -7.64 -10.87 12.12
C VAL A 347 -8.05 -12.34 12.16
N TYR A 348 -7.57 -13.13 11.20
CA TYR A 348 -7.88 -14.54 11.15
C TYR A 348 -6.87 -15.43 11.88
N LEU A 349 -5.69 -14.89 12.26
CA LEU A 349 -4.72 -15.58 13.10
C LEU A 349 -3.98 -14.60 14.01
N TRP A 350 -4.04 -14.84 15.30
CA TRP A 350 -3.25 -14.19 16.34
C TRP A 350 -2.17 -15.17 16.81
N GLY A 351 -0.94 -14.99 16.32
CA GLY A 351 0.17 -15.90 16.59
C GLY A 351 1.06 -15.41 17.72
N MET A 352 1.38 -16.32 18.64
CA MET A 352 2.23 -16.05 19.80
C MET A 352 3.14 -17.24 20.09
N GLN A 353 4.40 -16.97 20.42
CA GLN A 353 5.33 -18.00 20.89
C GLN A 353 6.35 -17.39 21.85
N VAL A 354 6.64 -18.08 22.95
CA VAL A 354 7.69 -17.67 23.88
C VAL A 354 9.05 -18.03 23.33
N TYR A 355 9.98 -17.10 23.42
CA TYR A 355 11.40 -17.26 23.10
C TYR A 355 12.28 -16.70 24.22
N GLY A 356 13.44 -17.29 24.44
CA GLY A 356 14.39 -16.87 25.45
C GLY A 356 15.25 -18.02 25.94
N THR A 357 15.18 -18.35 27.23
CA THR A 357 15.91 -19.48 27.81
C THR A 357 15.52 -20.83 27.20
N GLU A 358 14.29 -20.93 26.71
CA GLU A 358 13.78 -22.05 25.91
C GLU A 358 12.77 -21.55 24.87
N LYS A 359 12.57 -22.29 23.77
CA LYS A 359 11.52 -22.07 22.80
C LYS A 359 10.25 -22.75 23.31
N GLY A 360 9.20 -21.94 23.58
CA GLY A 360 7.88 -22.42 23.95
C GLY A 360 7.10 -23.01 22.77
N GLN A 361 5.92 -23.52 23.06
CA GLN A 361 4.98 -23.96 22.04
C GLN A 361 4.37 -22.75 21.30
N PHE A 362 4.10 -22.91 20.00
CA PHE A 362 3.30 -21.95 19.23
C PHE A 362 1.85 -21.98 19.71
N HIS A 363 1.27 -20.79 19.89
CA HIS A 363 -0.13 -20.58 20.21
C HIS A 363 -0.76 -19.71 19.11
N GLY A 364 -1.76 -20.25 18.42
CA GLY A 364 -2.54 -19.53 17.41
C GLY A 364 -4.00 -19.44 17.83
N ALA A 365 -4.53 -18.22 18.01
CA ALA A 365 -5.97 -18.02 18.07
C ALA A 365 -6.47 -17.78 16.64
N ILE A 366 -7.21 -18.74 16.10
CA ILE A 366 -7.63 -18.78 14.70
C ILE A 366 -9.12 -18.45 14.62
N SER A 367 -9.49 -17.53 13.72
CA SER A 367 -10.88 -17.21 13.44
C SER A 367 -11.54 -18.36 12.67
N GLY A 368 -12.72 -18.77 13.13
CA GLY A 368 -13.63 -19.59 12.34
C GLY A 368 -14.12 -18.85 11.10
N PHE A 369 -14.76 -19.58 10.18
CA PHE A 369 -15.32 -18.99 8.94
C PHE A 369 -16.77 -18.53 9.10
N ASP A 370 -17.35 -18.68 10.29
CA ASP A 370 -18.69 -18.21 10.66
C ASP A 370 -18.70 -16.74 11.16
N GLU A 371 -19.91 -16.19 11.36
CA GLU A 371 -20.09 -14.81 11.79
C GLU A 371 -19.44 -14.48 13.15
N ASP A 372 -19.35 -15.47 14.05
CA ASP A 372 -18.81 -15.30 15.40
C ASP A 372 -17.30 -15.61 15.47
N GLY A 373 -16.71 -16.14 14.40
CA GLY A 373 -15.32 -16.61 14.37
C GLY A 373 -14.30 -15.55 14.76
N ASP A 374 -14.49 -14.31 14.31
CA ASP A 374 -13.62 -13.20 14.63
C ASP A 374 -13.66 -12.84 16.13
N GLU A 375 -14.85 -12.82 16.75
CA GLU A 375 -15.02 -12.60 18.19
C GLU A 375 -14.41 -13.72 19.01
N GLN A 376 -14.66 -14.97 18.61
CA GLN A 376 -14.11 -16.15 19.28
C GLN A 376 -12.58 -16.15 19.25
N ALA A 377 -11.97 -15.81 18.12
CA ALA A 377 -10.51 -15.70 17.98
C ALA A 377 -9.94 -14.60 18.89
N TRP A 378 -10.60 -13.45 18.99
CA TRP A 378 -10.20 -12.38 19.89
C TRP A 378 -10.18 -12.82 21.35
N PHE A 379 -11.26 -13.44 21.84
CA PHE A 379 -11.29 -13.91 23.22
C PHE A 379 -10.35 -15.08 23.48
N ALA A 380 -10.11 -15.96 22.51
CA ALA A 380 -9.09 -17.00 22.60
C ALA A 380 -7.67 -16.38 22.70
N PHE A 381 -7.38 -15.36 21.91
CA PHE A 381 -6.14 -14.57 22.02
C PHE A 381 -5.96 -13.98 23.42
N LEU A 382 -6.99 -13.32 23.97
CA LEU A 382 -6.93 -12.75 25.32
C LEU A 382 -6.68 -13.83 26.38
N ALA A 383 -7.31 -15.00 26.27
CA ALA A 383 -7.10 -16.11 27.21
C ALA A 383 -5.63 -16.61 27.15
N ILE A 384 -5.09 -16.85 25.96
CA ILE A 384 -3.70 -17.27 25.77
C ILE A 384 -2.73 -16.20 26.31
N ALA A 385 -2.96 -14.92 25.99
CA ALA A 385 -2.12 -13.83 26.46
C ALA A 385 -2.13 -13.73 28.01
N ALA A 386 -3.30 -13.90 28.65
CA ALA A 386 -3.42 -13.91 30.10
C ALA A 386 -2.61 -15.05 30.73
N ASP A 387 -2.68 -16.25 30.16
CA ASP A 387 -1.92 -17.41 30.62
C ASP A 387 -0.41 -17.21 30.48
N LEU A 388 0.06 -16.68 29.35
CA LEU A 388 1.47 -16.35 29.12
C LEU A 388 1.98 -15.29 30.10
N MET A 389 1.20 -14.23 30.36
CA MET A 389 1.53 -13.22 31.36
C MET A 389 1.57 -13.76 32.79
N ALA A 390 0.70 -14.73 33.11
CA ALA A 390 0.69 -15.37 34.41
C ALA A 390 1.89 -16.28 34.62
N GLN A 391 2.31 -17.01 33.58
CA GLN A 391 3.49 -17.90 33.61
C GLN A 391 4.80 -17.08 33.63
N HIS A 392 4.82 -15.92 32.99
CA HIS A 392 6.00 -15.07 32.85
C HIS A 392 5.67 -13.62 33.26
N PRO A 393 5.63 -13.30 34.55
CA PRO A 393 5.30 -11.96 35.03
C PRO A 393 6.21 -10.87 34.43
N GLY A 394 5.63 -9.87 33.80
CA GLY A 394 6.36 -8.76 33.16
C GLY A 394 6.88 -9.07 31.76
N ILE A 395 6.48 -10.19 31.14
CA ILE A 395 6.86 -10.54 29.77
C ILE A 395 6.43 -9.47 28.77
N ARG A 396 7.29 -9.20 27.78
CA ARG A 396 7.00 -8.27 26.68
C ARG A 396 6.50 -9.04 25.46
N PHE A 397 5.53 -8.45 24.76
CA PHE A 397 5.06 -8.92 23.47
C PHE A 397 5.79 -8.16 22.37
N VAL A 398 6.69 -8.86 21.70
CA VAL A 398 7.60 -8.30 20.69
C VAL A 398 7.00 -8.48 19.30
N HIS A 399 6.94 -7.40 18.56
CA HIS A 399 6.38 -7.41 17.21
C HIS A 399 7.19 -6.50 16.27
N TRP A 400 6.85 -6.56 14.98
CA TRP A 400 7.51 -5.76 13.94
C TRP A 400 6.54 -4.81 13.27
N ALA A 401 6.74 -3.50 13.47
CA ALA A 401 5.90 -2.41 12.98
C ALA A 401 4.55 -2.26 13.73
N ASN A 402 3.71 -1.34 13.27
CA ASN A 402 2.59 -0.82 14.09
C ASN A 402 1.26 -1.58 13.86
N TYR A 403 1.25 -2.63 13.04
CA TYR A 403 0.00 -3.32 12.67
C TYR A 403 -0.64 -4.02 13.87
N GLU A 404 0.13 -4.77 14.65
CA GLU A 404 -0.31 -5.51 15.84
C GLU A 404 -0.94 -4.55 16.86
N LYS A 405 -0.27 -3.45 17.14
CA LYS A 405 -0.79 -2.42 18.04
C LYS A 405 -2.11 -1.84 17.55
N GLN A 406 -2.21 -1.48 16.29
CA GLN A 406 -3.43 -0.93 15.69
C GLN A 406 -4.59 -1.93 15.77
N MET A 407 -4.33 -3.22 15.53
CA MET A 407 -5.36 -4.24 15.59
C MET A 407 -5.83 -4.48 17.03
N VAL A 408 -4.93 -4.61 18.01
CA VAL A 408 -5.33 -4.72 19.43
C VAL A 408 -6.15 -3.50 19.86
N GLU A 409 -5.76 -2.28 19.49
CA GLU A 409 -6.54 -1.06 19.78
C GLU A 409 -7.92 -1.06 19.11
N ALA A 410 -8.02 -1.56 17.86
CA ALA A 410 -9.29 -1.65 17.14
C ALA A 410 -10.22 -2.69 17.78
N TYR A 411 -9.70 -3.84 18.16
CA TYR A 411 -10.48 -4.93 18.77
C TYR A 411 -10.95 -4.59 20.18
N LEU A 412 -10.16 -3.87 20.96
CA LEU A 412 -10.63 -3.34 22.25
C LEU A 412 -11.81 -2.35 22.12
N LYS A 413 -11.90 -1.65 20.98
CA LYS A 413 -13.06 -0.79 20.71
C LYS A 413 -14.26 -1.58 20.16
N LYS A 414 -13.99 -2.66 19.41
CA LYS A 414 -15.00 -3.51 18.78
C LYS A 414 -15.67 -4.43 19.81
N TYR A 415 -14.89 -5.05 20.70
CA TYR A 415 -15.33 -6.02 21.69
C TYR A 415 -15.04 -5.51 23.10
N THR A 416 -16.07 -5.07 23.81
CA THR A 416 -15.95 -4.36 25.10
C THR A 416 -15.91 -5.28 26.32
N ASP A 417 -16.07 -6.61 26.16
CA ASP A 417 -16.22 -7.58 27.25
C ASP A 417 -14.90 -8.11 27.85
N ASP A 418 -13.78 -7.38 27.65
CA ASP A 418 -12.49 -7.67 28.29
C ASP A 418 -12.52 -7.29 29.78
N ALA A 419 -13.32 -8.00 30.55
CA ALA A 419 -13.51 -7.73 31.98
C ALA A 419 -12.22 -7.83 32.81
N ALA A 420 -11.23 -8.60 32.35
CA ALA A 420 -9.92 -8.75 33.00
C ALA A 420 -8.93 -7.65 32.61
N GLY A 421 -9.26 -6.83 31.61
CA GLY A 421 -8.39 -5.82 31.03
C GLY A 421 -7.12 -6.41 30.41
N THR A 422 -7.20 -7.63 29.87
CA THR A 422 -6.04 -8.33 29.29
C THR A 422 -5.52 -7.63 28.06
N GLY A 423 -6.40 -7.18 27.15
CA GLY A 423 -6.00 -6.46 25.96
C GLY A 423 -5.28 -5.14 26.25
N ALA A 424 -5.71 -4.39 27.29
CA ALA A 424 -4.98 -3.21 27.75
C ALA A 424 -3.59 -3.57 28.29
N LYS A 425 -3.45 -4.67 29.04
CA LYS A 425 -2.14 -5.17 29.52
C LYS A 425 -1.24 -5.62 28.36
N VAL A 426 -1.80 -6.23 27.31
CA VAL A 426 -1.07 -6.55 26.08
C VAL A 426 -0.53 -5.27 25.47
N LEU A 427 -1.36 -4.23 25.28
CA LEU A 427 -0.93 -2.93 24.72
C LEU A 427 0.23 -2.31 25.52
N GLU A 428 0.17 -2.35 26.86
CA GLU A 428 1.24 -1.84 27.73
C GLU A 428 2.52 -2.66 27.64
N SER A 429 2.42 -3.95 27.28
CA SER A 429 3.55 -4.87 27.18
C SER A 429 4.13 -4.97 25.76
N LEU A 430 3.53 -4.33 24.74
CA LEU A 430 4.04 -4.34 23.38
C LEU A 430 5.45 -3.73 23.30
N LEU A 431 6.29 -4.33 22.46
CA LEU A 431 7.63 -3.87 22.14
C LEU A 431 7.83 -3.91 20.63
N ASP A 432 7.70 -2.77 19.98
CA ASP A 432 7.87 -2.63 18.53
C ASP A 432 9.36 -2.50 18.16
N LEU A 433 9.93 -3.53 17.56
CA LEU A 433 11.34 -3.53 17.16
C LEU A 433 11.61 -2.67 15.91
N TYR A 434 10.62 -2.35 15.10
CA TYR A 434 10.81 -1.59 13.87
C TYR A 434 11.34 -0.18 14.14
N PRO A 435 10.66 0.71 14.91
CA PRO A 435 11.17 2.04 15.23
C PRO A 435 12.45 1.97 16.05
N ILE A 436 12.60 1.00 16.98
CA ILE A 436 13.82 0.82 17.75
C ILE A 436 15.01 0.57 16.81
N THR A 437 14.84 -0.30 15.82
CA THR A 437 15.88 -0.59 14.83
C THR A 437 16.22 0.65 14.01
N GLN A 438 15.22 1.37 13.49
CA GLN A 438 15.42 2.57 12.68
C GLN A 438 16.10 3.70 13.45
N ASP A 439 15.78 3.87 14.73
CA ASP A 439 16.35 4.95 15.54
C ASP A 439 17.74 4.61 16.11
N THR A 440 18.06 3.32 16.24
CA THR A 440 19.33 2.89 16.81
C THR A 440 20.39 2.56 15.76
N PHE A 441 20.01 2.02 14.62
CA PHE A 441 20.93 1.52 13.59
C PHE A 441 20.59 2.01 12.19
N ALA A 442 21.61 2.40 11.43
CA ALA A 442 21.55 2.42 9.97
C ALA A 442 22.00 1.06 9.46
N LEU A 443 21.16 0.40 8.69
CA LEU A 443 21.42 -0.94 8.16
C LEU A 443 21.84 -0.88 6.69
N PRO A 444 22.72 -1.80 6.23
CA PRO A 444 23.12 -1.90 4.83
C PRO A 444 22.04 -2.59 3.99
N THR A 445 20.80 -2.12 4.09
CA THR A 445 19.62 -2.73 3.48
C THR A 445 18.76 -1.68 2.78
N PRO A 446 18.04 -2.06 1.70
CA PRO A 446 17.17 -1.13 0.98
C PRO A 446 15.86 -0.80 1.72
N SER A 447 15.58 -1.49 2.81
CA SER A 447 14.35 -1.34 3.58
C SER A 447 14.53 -1.88 5.00
N TYR A 448 13.70 -1.42 5.91
CA TYR A 448 13.56 -1.96 7.27
C TYR A 448 12.38 -2.93 7.39
N SER A 449 11.81 -3.45 6.29
CA SER A 449 10.81 -4.52 6.39
C SER A 449 11.42 -5.78 7.00
N LEU A 450 10.67 -6.54 7.81
CA LEU A 450 11.15 -7.75 8.48
C LEU A 450 11.87 -8.68 7.50
N LYS A 451 11.26 -8.97 6.33
CA LYS A 451 11.82 -9.84 5.28
C LYS A 451 13.17 -9.41 4.70
N VAL A 452 13.54 -8.14 4.88
CA VAL A 452 14.85 -7.63 4.46
C VAL A 452 15.83 -7.64 5.62
N VAL A 453 15.37 -7.25 6.82
CA VAL A 453 16.22 -7.17 8.01
C VAL A 453 16.60 -8.56 8.53
N GLU A 454 15.69 -9.55 8.46
CA GLU A 454 15.97 -10.94 8.84
C GLU A 454 17.12 -11.55 8.03
N GLN A 455 17.21 -11.22 6.72
CA GLN A 455 18.32 -11.68 5.88
C GLN A 455 19.65 -11.05 6.31
N ALA A 456 19.64 -9.75 6.68
CA ALA A 456 20.81 -9.09 7.24
C ALA A 456 21.22 -9.66 8.60
N ALA A 457 20.25 -10.15 9.38
CA ALA A 457 20.47 -10.88 10.63
C ALA A 457 20.95 -12.33 10.42
N GLY A 458 21.01 -12.80 9.16
CA GLY A 458 21.43 -14.16 8.82
C GLY A 458 20.33 -15.22 8.94
N TYR A 459 19.08 -14.82 9.16
CA TYR A 459 17.94 -15.74 9.16
C TYR A 459 17.55 -16.09 7.72
N THR A 460 17.29 -17.38 7.49
CA THR A 460 16.85 -17.89 6.19
C THR A 460 15.57 -18.69 6.39
N ARG A 461 14.52 -18.26 5.71
CA ARG A 461 13.23 -18.96 5.74
C ARG A 461 13.32 -20.33 5.09
N GLN A 462 12.49 -21.25 5.55
CA GLN A 462 12.39 -22.56 4.92
C GLN A 462 11.70 -22.42 3.55
N ALA A 463 12.29 -23.05 2.52
CA ALA A 463 11.89 -22.86 1.11
C ALA A 463 10.46 -23.35 0.77
N ASP A 464 9.85 -24.16 1.64
CA ASP A 464 8.58 -24.85 1.40
C ASP A 464 7.35 -24.13 1.99
N THR A 465 7.50 -22.90 2.52
CA THR A 465 6.33 -22.13 2.96
C THR A 465 5.52 -21.68 1.74
N VAL A 466 4.37 -22.31 1.55
CA VAL A 466 3.46 -22.13 0.40
C VAL A 466 2.81 -20.73 0.37
N VAL A 467 2.81 -20.04 1.51
CA VAL A 467 2.17 -18.74 1.69
C VAL A 467 3.23 -17.66 1.89
N LYS A 468 3.15 -16.57 1.14
CA LYS A 468 4.12 -15.46 1.22
C LYS A 468 3.37 -14.13 1.38
N GLY A 469 3.44 -13.53 2.56
CA GLY A 469 2.95 -12.17 2.80
C GLY A 469 1.51 -11.94 2.33
N ASP A 470 1.31 -11.13 1.30
CA ASP A 470 -0.03 -10.82 0.78
C ASP A 470 -0.80 -12.05 0.24
N GLN A 471 -0.15 -13.19 0.04
CA GLN A 471 -0.80 -14.45 -0.35
C GLN A 471 -1.54 -15.12 0.82
N SER A 472 -1.25 -14.75 2.07
CA SER A 472 -1.94 -15.33 3.24
C SER A 472 -3.44 -15.03 3.22
N ILE A 473 -3.85 -13.81 2.80
CA ILE A 473 -5.28 -13.47 2.66
C ILE A 473 -5.96 -14.19 1.48
N VAL A 474 -5.24 -14.41 0.37
CA VAL A 474 -5.74 -15.19 -0.77
C VAL A 474 -5.98 -16.62 -0.32
N ALA A 475 -5.01 -17.22 0.37
CA ALA A 475 -5.12 -18.56 0.91
C ALA A 475 -6.26 -18.68 1.95
N TYR A 476 -6.38 -17.73 2.88
CA TYR A 476 -7.50 -17.72 3.83
C TYR A 476 -8.86 -17.65 3.12
N THR A 477 -8.99 -16.81 2.09
CA THR A 477 -10.24 -16.71 1.31
C THR A 477 -10.55 -18.04 0.59
N GLU A 478 -9.54 -18.68 0.01
CA GLU A 478 -9.69 -20.02 -0.59
C GLU A 478 -10.14 -21.06 0.46
N ALA A 479 -9.52 -21.03 1.65
CA ALA A 479 -9.89 -21.94 2.74
C ALA A 479 -11.34 -21.73 3.21
N ARG A 480 -11.80 -20.48 3.26
CA ARG A 480 -13.18 -20.14 3.62
C ARG A 480 -14.18 -20.63 2.59
N ASP A 481 -13.86 -20.49 1.30
CA ASP A 481 -14.80 -20.68 0.20
C ASP A 481 -14.78 -22.11 -0.38
N THR A 482 -13.85 -22.99 0.09
CA THR A 482 -13.81 -24.40 -0.33
C THR A 482 -14.72 -25.29 0.53
N ASP A 483 -15.42 -26.22 -0.12
CA ASP A 483 -16.18 -27.29 0.55
C ASP A 483 -15.30 -28.51 0.93
N ASP A 484 -14.03 -28.53 0.51
CA ASP A 484 -13.06 -29.61 0.77
C ASP A 484 -12.37 -29.38 2.11
N THR A 485 -12.76 -30.13 3.13
CA THR A 485 -12.23 -30.02 4.49
C THR A 485 -10.73 -30.32 4.57
N ASP A 486 -10.24 -31.33 3.83
CA ASP A 486 -8.80 -31.68 3.84
C ASP A 486 -7.98 -30.52 3.21
N ARG A 487 -8.50 -29.91 2.14
CA ARG A 487 -7.91 -28.73 1.50
C ARG A 487 -7.91 -27.54 2.45
N GLN A 488 -9.03 -27.28 3.11
CA GLN A 488 -9.18 -26.21 4.09
C GLN A 488 -8.16 -26.33 5.23
N GLU A 489 -8.06 -27.52 5.84
CA GLU A 489 -7.10 -27.79 6.91
C GLU A 489 -5.65 -27.60 6.44
N ALA A 490 -5.31 -28.08 5.24
CA ALA A 490 -3.96 -27.93 4.69
C ALA A 490 -3.58 -26.46 4.47
N ILE A 491 -4.52 -25.62 3.99
CA ILE A 491 -4.29 -24.19 3.79
C ILE A 491 -4.10 -23.49 5.13
N MET A 492 -4.95 -23.76 6.12
CA MET A 492 -4.85 -23.14 7.44
C MET A 492 -3.57 -23.53 8.18
N GLU A 493 -3.08 -24.77 8.00
CA GLU A 493 -1.79 -25.18 8.52
C GLU A 493 -0.62 -24.47 7.81
N ALA A 494 -0.71 -24.22 6.51
CA ALA A 494 0.29 -23.44 5.78
C ALA A 494 0.35 -21.97 6.25
N ILE A 495 -0.81 -21.34 6.51
CA ILE A 495 -0.89 -20.00 7.08
C ILE A 495 -0.26 -19.96 8.49
N ARG A 496 -0.56 -20.95 9.30
CA ARG A 496 0.01 -21.08 10.64
C ARG A 496 1.52 -21.24 10.60
N ALA A 497 2.04 -22.12 9.74
CA ALA A 497 3.48 -22.33 9.59
C ALA A 497 4.19 -21.06 9.11
N TYR A 498 3.56 -20.30 8.21
CA TYR A 498 4.07 -19.02 7.75
C TYR A 498 4.17 -17.99 8.91
N ASN A 499 3.11 -17.87 9.73
CA ASN A 499 3.11 -16.98 10.89
C ASN A 499 4.15 -17.40 11.95
N GLU A 500 4.31 -18.71 12.23
CA GLU A 500 5.35 -19.21 13.13
C GLU A 500 6.76 -18.85 12.63
N GLU A 501 6.98 -18.87 11.32
CA GLU A 501 8.25 -18.45 10.70
C GLU A 501 8.49 -16.93 10.84
N ASP A 502 7.44 -16.08 10.80
CA ASP A 502 7.55 -14.65 11.07
C ASP A 502 7.92 -14.37 12.54
N LEU A 503 7.41 -15.17 13.49
CA LEU A 503 7.82 -15.12 14.91
C LEU A 503 9.29 -15.49 15.09
N GLU A 504 9.76 -16.56 14.44
CA GLU A 504 11.18 -16.96 14.48
C GLU A 504 12.10 -15.90 13.88
N ALA A 505 11.71 -15.30 12.77
CA ALA A 505 12.44 -14.22 12.12
C ALA A 505 12.55 -13.00 13.05
N THR A 506 11.45 -12.62 13.70
CA THR A 506 11.42 -11.51 14.66
C THR A 506 12.36 -11.76 15.84
N TRP A 507 12.36 -13.00 16.37
CA TRP A 507 13.31 -13.39 17.41
C TRP A 507 14.76 -13.34 16.93
N ALA A 508 15.06 -13.86 15.75
CA ALA A 508 16.41 -13.82 15.18
C ALA A 508 16.91 -12.40 15.01
N VAL A 509 16.04 -11.49 14.54
CA VAL A 509 16.35 -10.07 14.43
C VAL A 509 16.61 -9.43 15.79
N GLN A 510 15.80 -9.71 16.82
CA GLN A 510 16.03 -9.20 18.18
C GLN A 510 17.39 -9.64 18.73
N GLN A 511 17.76 -10.91 18.55
CA GLN A 511 19.07 -11.43 19.00
C GLN A 511 20.22 -10.76 18.26
N TRP A 512 20.07 -10.58 16.94
CA TRP A 512 21.08 -9.87 16.13
C TRP A 512 21.27 -8.41 16.57
N LEU A 513 20.16 -7.66 16.80
CA LEU A 513 20.22 -6.29 17.29
C LEU A 513 20.90 -6.19 18.66
N THR A 514 20.66 -7.15 19.55
CA THR A 514 21.32 -7.25 20.85
C THR A 514 22.82 -7.37 20.67
N GLY A 515 23.28 -8.28 19.80
CA GLY A 515 24.70 -8.47 19.49
C GLY A 515 25.37 -7.27 18.80
N LEU A 516 24.61 -6.40 18.11
CA LEU A 516 25.11 -5.13 17.57
C LEU A 516 25.19 -4.04 18.64
N GLY A 517 24.44 -4.19 19.73
CA GLY A 517 24.37 -3.24 20.84
C GLY A 517 25.58 -3.29 21.77
N ASP A 518 26.20 -4.45 21.86
CA ASP A 518 27.40 -4.71 22.65
C ASP A 518 28.67 -4.25 21.93
#